data_575cac74ae56668c6767bde1acd992e9
#
_entry.id   575cac74ae56668c6767bde1acd992e9
#
_cell.length_a   1.000
_cell.length_b   1.000
_cell.length_c   1.000
_cell.angle_alpha   90.00
_cell.angle_beta   90.00
_cell.angle_gamma   90.00
#
_symmetry.space_group_name_H-M   'P 1'
#
loop_
_entity.id
_entity.type
_entity.pdbx_description
1 polymer ?
#
loop_
_entity_poly.entity_id
_entity_poly.type
_entity_poly.pdbx_seq_one_letter_code
_entity_poly.pdbx_strand_id
1 'polypeptide(L)'
;MKSLNFLALLAALILLGCRETTAPVATQETTSPAARDGVFIHITECYDDPHRVLMPLKMATMMAEDKDVIVYMDIHSVNLLVKGAKDIEYADFESAHTYIRKLIDMKVGVYACPTCLKIAGYEPADLMEGIQPANKDRFFDFTKGRIITLDY
;
A
#
# COMPACT_ATOMS: atom_id res chain seq x y z
N MET A 1 -98.77 -7.84 -4.63
CA MET A 1 -98.21 -7.81 -5.98
C MET A 1 -96.88 -7.10 -5.97
N LYS A 2 -95.86 -7.84 -6.42
CA LYS A 2 -94.56 -7.38 -6.97
C LYS A 2 -93.50 -7.08 -5.92
N SER A 3 -92.66 -7.94 -5.44
CA SER A 3 -91.58 -8.79 -6.05
C SER A 3 -90.60 -8.04 -6.88
N LEU A 4 -89.36 -8.26 -6.53
CA LEU A 4 -88.20 -8.16 -7.42
C LEU A 4 -87.50 -6.81 -7.46
N ASN A 5 -86.45 -6.71 -6.68
CA ASN A 5 -85.15 -6.14 -7.09
C ASN A 5 -84.21 -6.07 -5.88
N PHE A 6 -83.88 -7.22 -5.32
CA PHE A 6 -82.93 -7.29 -4.18
C PHE A 6 -81.68 -8.10 -4.56
N LEU A 7 -81.37 -8.13 -5.86
CA LEU A 7 -80.25 -8.96 -6.31
C LEU A 7 -79.18 -8.24 -7.15
N ALA A 8 -79.05 -6.90 -7.00
CA ALA A 8 -78.12 -6.18 -7.81
C ALA A 8 -77.09 -5.31 -6.99
N LEU A 9 -76.99 -5.55 -5.66
CA LEU A 9 -76.15 -4.71 -4.83
C LEU A 9 -75.06 -5.46 -4.08
N LEU A 10 -74.66 -6.67 -4.51
CA LEU A 10 -73.66 -7.49 -3.78
C LEU A 10 -72.43 -7.86 -4.60
N ALA A 11 -72.14 -7.17 -5.70
CA ALA A 11 -71.04 -7.52 -6.58
C ALA A 11 -69.94 -6.44 -6.74
N ALA A 12 -69.96 -5.40 -5.89
CA ALA A 12 -69.01 -4.27 -6.07
C ALA A 12 -68.00 -4.06 -4.91
N LEU A 13 -67.77 -5.06 -4.02
CA LEU A 13 -66.97 -4.85 -2.82
C LEU A 13 -65.75 -5.78 -2.67
N ILE A 14 -65.27 -6.40 -3.73
CA ILE A 14 -64.07 -7.29 -3.65
C ILE A 14 -63.05 -6.92 -4.71
N LEU A 15 -62.55 -5.69 -4.74
CA LEU A 15 -61.35 -5.32 -5.48
C LEU A 15 -60.59 -4.13 -4.83
N LEU A 16 -60.49 -4.07 -3.51
CA LEU A 16 -59.43 -3.32 -2.86
C LEU A 16 -58.27 -4.29 -2.59
N GLY A 17 -57.57 -4.67 -3.64
CA GLY A 17 -56.26 -5.34 -3.52
C GLY A 17 -55.28 -4.41 -2.84
N CYS A 18 -54.76 -4.83 -1.69
CA CYS A 18 -53.64 -4.21 -1.04
C CYS A 18 -52.46 -4.19 -2.03
N ARG A 19 -52.18 -3.02 -2.58
CA ARG A 19 -50.93 -2.76 -3.31
C ARG A 19 -49.85 -2.52 -2.27
N GLU A 20 -49.16 -3.58 -1.88
CA GLU A 20 -47.95 -3.45 -1.11
C GLU A 20 -46.93 -2.68 -1.97
N THR A 21 -46.75 -1.42 -1.64
CA THR A 21 -45.68 -0.60 -2.19
C THR A 21 -44.39 -1.03 -1.49
N THR A 22 -43.73 -2.03 -2.02
CA THR A 22 -42.33 -2.30 -1.65
C THR A 22 -41.47 -1.13 -2.10
N ALA A 23 -41.17 -0.22 -1.16
CA ALA A 23 -40.17 0.80 -1.38
C ALA A 23 -38.83 0.10 -1.69
N PRO A 24 -38.08 0.52 -2.71
CA PRO A 24 -36.75 -0.03 -2.95
C PRO A 24 -35.88 0.26 -1.72
N VAL A 25 -35.40 -0.79 -1.06
CA VAL A 25 -34.35 -0.69 -0.06
C VAL A 25 -33.13 -0.16 -0.80
N ALA A 26 -32.82 1.11 -0.58
CA ALA A 26 -31.57 1.69 -1.03
C ALA A 26 -30.45 0.95 -0.28
N THR A 27 -29.80 0.03 -0.95
CA THR A 27 -28.56 -0.58 -0.50
C THR A 27 -27.54 0.55 -0.45
N GLN A 28 -27.25 1.06 0.75
CA GLN A 28 -26.10 1.93 0.94
C GLN A 28 -24.86 1.08 0.68
N GLU A 29 -24.30 1.22 -0.51
CA GLU A 29 -22.95 0.78 -0.78
C GLU A 29 -22.04 1.57 0.17
N THR A 30 -21.62 0.94 1.26
CA THR A 30 -20.50 1.40 2.06
C THR A 30 -19.27 1.30 1.16
N THR A 31 -18.95 2.39 0.47
CA THR A 31 -17.69 2.53 -0.25
C THR A 31 -16.58 2.50 0.79
N SER A 32 -15.99 1.32 1.00
CA SER A 32 -14.69 1.22 1.66
C SER A 32 -13.70 2.10 0.89
N PRO A 33 -12.89 2.92 1.58
CA PRO A 33 -11.88 3.71 0.87
C PRO A 33 -11.05 2.77 -0.01
N ALA A 34 -10.87 3.17 -1.28
CA ALA A 34 -10.09 2.37 -2.23
C ALA A 34 -8.70 2.09 -1.65
N ALA A 35 -8.25 0.83 -1.74
CA ALA A 35 -6.93 0.46 -1.28
C ALA A 35 -5.87 1.31 -2.03
N ARG A 36 -4.86 1.79 -1.29
CA ARG A 36 -3.74 2.53 -1.89
C ARG A 36 -2.93 1.56 -2.76
N ASP A 37 -2.49 2.03 -3.92
CA ASP A 37 -1.55 1.28 -4.74
C ASP A 37 -0.18 1.20 -4.05
N GLY A 38 0.54 0.12 -4.28
CA GLY A 38 1.84 -0.15 -3.73
C GLY A 38 2.97 0.16 -4.71
N VAL A 39 4.09 0.63 -4.20
CA VAL A 39 5.33 0.82 -4.95
C VAL A 39 6.43 0.02 -4.28
N PHE A 40 6.99 -0.94 -5.01
CA PHE A 40 8.16 -1.71 -4.61
C PHE A 40 9.39 -1.10 -5.26
N ILE A 41 10.29 -0.55 -4.46
CA ILE A 41 11.53 0.06 -4.92
C ILE A 41 12.68 -0.87 -4.59
N HIS A 42 13.42 -1.28 -5.62
CA HIS A 42 14.57 -2.16 -5.52
C HIS A 42 15.85 -1.37 -5.84
N ILE A 43 16.84 -1.44 -4.95
CA ILE A 43 18.12 -0.73 -5.06
C ILE A 43 19.24 -1.74 -4.91
N THR A 44 20.15 -1.78 -5.89
CA THR A 44 21.29 -2.71 -5.91
C THR A 44 22.64 -2.02 -5.73
N GLU A 45 22.72 -0.72 -6.13
CA GLU A 45 23.94 0.06 -6.16
C GLU A 45 24.25 0.69 -4.79
N CYS A 46 25.49 1.14 -4.65
CA CYS A 46 25.97 1.81 -3.43
C CYS A 46 26.90 2.99 -3.80
N TYR A 47 28.12 2.97 -3.29
CA TYR A 47 29.06 4.08 -3.43
C TYR A 47 29.55 4.31 -4.85
N ASP A 48 29.53 3.30 -5.71
CA ASP A 48 30.03 3.36 -7.09
C ASP A 48 29.09 4.13 -8.02
N ASP A 49 27.77 4.12 -7.73
CA ASP A 49 26.78 4.91 -8.48
C ASP A 49 25.82 5.63 -7.52
N PRO A 50 26.23 6.77 -6.95
CA PRO A 50 25.42 7.55 -6.02
C PRO A 50 24.06 7.97 -6.58
N HIS A 51 23.97 8.24 -7.88
CA HIS A 51 22.71 8.67 -8.51
C HIS A 51 21.67 7.56 -8.50
N ARG A 52 22.09 6.32 -8.76
CA ARG A 52 21.19 5.13 -8.73
C ARG A 52 20.76 4.73 -7.32
N VAL A 53 21.35 5.33 -6.28
CA VAL A 53 20.91 5.20 -4.89
C VAL A 53 19.98 6.33 -4.49
N LEU A 54 20.38 7.57 -4.75
CA LEU A 54 19.67 8.75 -4.25
C LEU A 54 18.36 9.03 -4.99
N MET A 55 18.31 8.75 -6.31
CA MET A 55 17.09 8.95 -7.09
C MET A 55 15.94 8.06 -6.59
N PRO A 56 16.09 6.72 -6.43
CA PRO A 56 15.03 5.88 -5.91
C PRO A 56 14.64 6.20 -4.47
N LEU A 57 15.58 6.57 -3.61
CA LEU A 57 15.27 7.00 -2.24
C LEU A 57 14.43 8.29 -2.21
N LYS A 58 14.76 9.26 -3.08
CA LYS A 58 13.93 10.46 -3.27
C LYS A 58 12.55 10.11 -3.80
N MET A 59 12.46 9.24 -4.81
CA MET A 59 11.18 8.77 -5.37
C MET A 59 10.34 8.05 -4.31
N ALA A 60 10.95 7.18 -3.49
CA ALA A 60 10.29 6.52 -2.38
C ALA A 60 9.64 7.52 -1.42
N THR A 61 10.39 8.57 -1.04
CA THR A 61 9.90 9.60 -0.12
C THR A 61 8.72 10.36 -0.71
N MET A 62 8.77 10.73 -2.00
CA MET A 62 7.68 11.43 -2.67
C MET A 62 6.43 10.55 -2.82
N MET A 63 6.61 9.29 -3.20
CA MET A 63 5.49 8.35 -3.40
C MET A 63 4.82 7.94 -2.08
N ALA A 64 5.55 7.94 -0.97
CA ALA A 64 5.00 7.59 0.34
C ALA A 64 3.94 8.58 0.85
N GLU A 65 3.78 9.74 0.22
CA GLU A 65 2.73 10.71 0.57
C GLU A 65 1.33 10.16 0.30
N ASP A 66 1.16 9.40 -0.79
CA ASP A 66 -0.15 8.89 -1.23
C ASP A 66 -0.18 7.42 -1.65
N LYS A 67 0.96 6.72 -1.64
CA LYS A 67 1.11 5.30 -1.95
C LYS A 67 1.63 4.52 -0.74
N ASP A 68 1.38 3.21 -0.75
CA ASP A 68 2.09 2.30 0.15
C ASP A 68 3.44 1.97 -0.48
N VAL A 69 4.53 2.25 0.22
CA VAL A 69 5.88 2.08 -0.32
C VAL A 69 6.65 1.05 0.48
N ILE A 70 7.45 0.25 -0.21
CA ILE A 70 8.47 -0.61 0.37
C ILE A 70 9.79 -0.39 -0.38
N VAL A 71 10.89 -0.33 0.34
CA VAL A 71 12.24 -0.24 -0.21
C VAL A 71 13.01 -1.51 0.13
N TYR A 72 13.48 -2.19 -0.90
CA TYR A 72 14.32 -3.38 -0.78
C TYR A 72 15.71 -3.08 -1.32
N MET A 73 16.71 -3.36 -0.50
CA MET A 73 18.12 -3.09 -0.80
C MET A 73 18.91 -4.39 -0.70
N ASP A 74 19.60 -4.75 -1.80
CA ASP A 74 20.42 -5.97 -1.87
C ASP A 74 21.76 -5.72 -2.57
N ILE A 75 22.49 -6.76 -2.88
CA ILE A 75 23.80 -6.74 -3.52
C ILE A 75 24.73 -5.74 -2.79
N HIS A 76 25.12 -4.65 -3.43
CA HIS A 76 26.06 -3.66 -2.85
C HIS A 76 25.38 -2.67 -1.91
N SER A 77 24.07 -2.43 -2.12
CA SER A 77 23.34 -1.42 -1.34
C SER A 77 23.21 -1.75 0.15
N VAL A 78 23.36 -3.03 0.55
CA VAL A 78 23.33 -3.42 1.97
C VAL A 78 24.45 -2.75 2.79
N ASN A 79 25.57 -2.39 2.15
CA ASN A 79 26.68 -1.69 2.81
C ASN A 79 26.30 -0.29 3.33
N LEU A 80 25.26 0.31 2.78
CA LEU A 80 24.75 1.61 3.21
C LEU A 80 23.84 1.51 4.45
N LEU A 81 23.32 0.31 4.75
CA LEU A 81 22.29 0.09 5.74
C LEU A 81 22.81 -0.26 7.14
N VAL A 82 24.12 -0.37 7.30
CA VAL A 82 24.75 -0.78 8.56
C VAL A 82 25.21 0.40 9.40
N LYS A 83 25.28 0.21 10.71
CA LYS A 83 25.79 1.20 11.66
C LYS A 83 27.22 1.59 11.30
N GLY A 84 27.47 2.91 11.24
CA GLY A 84 28.78 3.44 10.89
C GLY A 84 29.10 3.43 9.39
N ALA A 85 28.18 3.03 8.53
CA ALA A 85 28.34 3.16 7.09
C ALA A 85 28.57 4.62 6.69
N LYS A 86 29.43 4.83 5.69
CA LYS A 86 29.63 6.16 5.10
C LYS A 86 28.34 6.59 4.42
N ASP A 87 27.91 7.84 4.62
CA ASP A 87 26.78 8.40 3.91
C ASP A 87 27.10 8.68 2.44
N ILE A 88 26.08 8.74 1.60
CA ILE A 88 26.19 9.11 0.19
C ILE A 88 25.60 10.50 0.00
N GLU A 89 26.41 11.40 -0.55
CA GLU A 89 26.02 12.74 -0.97
C GLU A 89 26.35 12.91 -2.45
N TYR A 90 25.43 13.48 -3.22
CA TYR A 90 25.62 13.70 -4.65
C TYR A 90 24.70 14.79 -5.18
N ALA A 91 25.26 15.75 -5.91
CA ALA A 91 24.55 16.87 -6.54
C ALA A 91 23.57 17.57 -5.55
N ASP A 92 22.36 17.88 -6.00
CA ASP A 92 21.32 18.56 -5.22
C ASP A 92 20.38 17.59 -4.46
N PHE A 93 20.79 16.34 -4.29
CA PHE A 93 20.04 15.40 -3.45
C PHE A 93 20.35 15.63 -1.96
N GLU A 94 19.40 15.32 -1.11
CA GLU A 94 19.70 15.07 0.29
C GLU A 94 20.54 13.79 0.40
N SER A 95 21.26 13.62 1.51
CA SER A 95 22.06 12.42 1.71
C SER A 95 21.22 11.15 1.83
N ALA A 96 21.81 10.01 1.48
CA ALA A 96 21.11 8.72 1.51
C ALA A 96 20.56 8.39 2.90
N HIS A 97 21.34 8.59 3.96
CA HIS A 97 20.89 8.35 5.33
C HIS A 97 19.77 9.32 5.74
N THR A 98 19.73 10.54 5.19
CA THR A 98 18.63 11.47 5.42
C THR A 98 17.33 10.95 4.80
N TYR A 99 17.35 10.48 3.56
CA TYR A 99 16.18 9.85 2.94
C TYR A 99 15.72 8.59 3.68
N ILE A 100 16.67 7.72 4.05
CA ILE A 100 16.36 6.49 4.79
C ILE A 100 15.66 6.82 6.12
N ARG A 101 16.16 7.79 6.89
CA ARG A 101 15.50 8.23 8.13
C ARG A 101 14.10 8.76 7.88
N LYS A 102 13.91 9.61 6.86
CA LYS A 102 12.58 10.13 6.49
C LYS A 102 11.62 8.99 6.16
N LEU A 103 12.04 8.00 5.39
CA LEU A 103 11.23 6.83 5.06
C LEU A 103 10.82 6.05 6.32
N ILE A 104 11.75 5.82 7.25
CA ILE A 104 11.48 5.15 8.52
C ILE A 104 10.47 5.97 9.35
N ASP A 105 10.63 7.28 9.43
CA ASP A 105 9.71 8.19 10.14
C ASP A 105 8.30 8.17 9.53
N MET A 106 8.20 8.06 8.21
CA MET A 106 6.95 7.89 7.45
C MET A 106 6.37 6.47 7.55
N LYS A 107 7.02 5.55 8.32
CA LYS A 107 6.63 4.14 8.47
C LYS A 107 6.74 3.31 7.19
N VAL A 108 7.55 3.75 6.25
CA VAL A 108 7.92 2.96 5.07
C VAL A 108 8.87 1.85 5.49
N GLY A 109 8.60 0.63 5.05
CA GLY A 109 9.49 -0.51 5.28
C GLY A 109 10.77 -0.40 4.45
N VAL A 110 11.92 -0.31 5.11
CA VAL A 110 13.24 -0.40 4.47
C VAL A 110 13.88 -1.73 4.87
N TYR A 111 14.16 -2.55 3.87
CA TYR A 111 14.60 -3.93 4.07
C TYR A 111 15.93 -4.23 3.41
N ALA A 112 16.80 -4.93 4.15
CA ALA A 112 18.08 -5.44 3.66
C ALA A 112 17.95 -6.92 3.29
N CYS A 113 18.57 -7.33 2.17
CA CYS A 113 18.69 -8.75 1.79
C CYS A 113 19.52 -9.52 2.82
N PRO A 114 18.98 -10.53 3.52
CA PRO A 114 19.75 -11.28 4.52
C PRO A 114 20.96 -12.02 3.95
N THR A 115 20.82 -12.55 2.73
CA THR A 115 21.93 -13.24 2.05
C THR A 115 23.04 -12.27 1.68
N CYS A 116 22.68 -11.08 1.18
CA CYS A 116 23.66 -10.05 0.79
C CYS A 116 24.38 -9.48 2.01
N LEU A 117 23.68 -9.27 3.14
CA LEU A 117 24.31 -8.90 4.41
C LEU A 117 25.39 -9.90 4.80
N LYS A 118 25.06 -11.19 4.83
CA LYS A 118 26.00 -12.25 5.15
C LYS A 118 27.20 -12.31 4.22
N ILE A 119 26.99 -12.13 2.91
CA ILE A 119 28.08 -12.09 1.91
C ILE A 119 29.00 -10.88 2.18
N ALA A 120 28.42 -9.73 2.55
CA ALA A 120 29.17 -8.51 2.91
C ALA A 120 29.83 -8.60 4.30
N GLY A 121 29.60 -9.68 5.06
CA GLY A 121 30.20 -9.89 6.39
C GLY A 121 29.44 -9.24 7.54
N TYR A 122 28.17 -8.89 7.34
CA TYR A 122 27.31 -8.28 8.35
C TYR A 122 26.27 -9.26 8.89
N GLU A 123 25.84 -8.99 10.11
CA GLU A 123 24.72 -9.66 10.77
C GLU A 123 23.50 -8.71 10.87
N PRO A 124 22.28 -9.23 11.06
CA PRO A 124 21.10 -8.37 11.25
C PRO A 124 21.23 -7.35 12.39
N ALA A 125 22.03 -7.65 13.41
CA ALA A 125 22.30 -6.74 14.52
C ALA A 125 23.13 -5.51 14.14
N ASP A 126 23.82 -5.54 12.98
CA ASP A 126 24.62 -4.43 12.47
C ASP A 126 23.77 -3.40 11.75
N LEU A 127 22.54 -3.71 11.38
CA LEU A 127 21.64 -2.78 10.70
C LEU A 127 21.36 -1.53 11.54
N MET A 128 21.23 -0.40 10.87
CA MET A 128 20.77 0.85 11.49
C MET A 128 19.35 0.66 12.05
N GLU A 129 19.01 1.48 13.06
CA GLU A 129 17.69 1.46 13.67
C GLU A 129 16.57 1.71 12.63
N GLY A 130 15.50 0.93 12.72
CA GLY A 130 14.35 1.00 11.82
C GLY A 130 14.48 0.17 10.53
N ILE A 131 15.68 -0.30 10.20
CA ILE A 131 15.91 -1.19 9.04
C ILE A 131 15.80 -2.65 9.50
N GLN A 132 15.18 -3.48 8.66
CA GLN A 132 14.93 -4.89 8.97
C GLN A 132 15.50 -5.83 7.91
N PRO A 133 15.89 -7.05 8.28
CA PRO A 133 16.14 -8.08 7.29
C PRO A 133 14.86 -8.35 6.49
N ALA A 134 14.99 -8.53 5.18
CA ALA A 134 13.85 -8.82 4.32
C ALA A 134 13.24 -10.18 4.65
N ASN A 135 11.91 -10.24 4.56
CA ASN A 135 11.13 -11.46 4.66
C ASN A 135 10.17 -11.49 3.47
N LYS A 136 10.06 -12.64 2.79
CA LYS A 136 9.23 -12.79 1.59
C LYS A 136 7.78 -12.31 1.74
N ASP A 137 7.20 -12.52 2.92
CA ASP A 137 5.80 -12.20 3.16
C ASP A 137 5.57 -10.67 3.17
N ARG A 138 6.58 -9.88 3.56
CA ARG A 138 6.52 -8.42 3.54
C ARG A 138 6.43 -7.82 2.14
N PHE A 139 6.91 -8.53 1.11
CA PHE A 139 6.84 -8.07 -0.28
C PHE A 139 5.42 -8.08 -0.86
N PHE A 140 4.49 -8.75 -0.21
CA PHE A 140 3.10 -8.86 -0.66
C PHE A 140 2.10 -8.23 0.32
N ASP A 141 2.49 -8.08 1.59
CA ASP A 141 1.59 -7.61 2.63
C ASP A 141 1.63 -6.09 2.88
N PHE A 142 2.55 -5.37 2.21
CA PHE A 142 2.72 -3.93 2.45
C PHE A 142 1.60 -3.07 1.84
N THR A 143 0.82 -3.60 0.92
CA THR A 143 -0.34 -2.94 0.31
C THR A 143 -1.46 -3.93 0.03
N LYS A 144 -2.69 -3.41 -0.12
CA LYS A 144 -3.86 -4.15 -0.63
C LYS A 144 -4.24 -3.71 -2.04
N GLY A 145 -3.55 -2.73 -2.61
CA GLY A 145 -3.72 -2.23 -3.97
C GLY A 145 -2.87 -2.98 -4.98
N ARG A 146 -2.75 -2.39 -6.17
CA ARG A 146 -1.85 -2.87 -7.22
C ARG A 146 -0.41 -2.58 -6.82
N ILE A 147 0.55 -3.37 -7.31
CA ILE A 147 1.97 -3.18 -7.05
C ILE A 147 2.67 -2.79 -8.36
N ILE A 148 3.48 -1.74 -8.29
CA ILE A 148 4.43 -1.33 -9.34
C ILE A 148 5.83 -1.49 -8.77
N THR A 149 6.72 -2.10 -9.54
CA THR A 149 8.14 -2.25 -9.18
C THR A 149 8.99 -1.25 -9.94
N LEU A 150 9.92 -0.61 -9.24
CA LEU A 150 10.94 0.28 -9.80
C LEU A 150 12.32 -0.26 -9.39
N ASP A 151 13.15 -0.60 -10.37
CA ASP A 151 14.50 -1.14 -10.17
C ASP A 151 15.56 -0.11 -10.56
N TYR A 152 16.60 0.02 -9.71
CA TYR A 152 17.71 0.98 -9.90
C TYR A 152 19.08 0.36 -9.60
#